data_fe502e154b67fa5bb4321d80b1602a11
#
_entry.id   fe502e154b67fa5bb4321d80b1602a11
#
_cell.length_a   1.000
_cell.length_b   1.000
_cell.length_c   1.000
_cell.angle_alpha   90.00
_cell.angle_beta   90.00
_cell.angle_gamma   90.00
#
_symmetry.space_group_name_H-M   'P 1'
#
loop_
_entity.id
_entity.type
_entity.pdbx_description
1 polymer ?
#
loop_
_entity_poly.entity_id
_entity_poly.type
_entity_poly.pdbx_seq_one_letter_code
_entity_poly.pdbx_strand_id
1 'polypeptide(L)'
;AVYSEQTLKALVALAEKHNLVVFADEIYDRIIYDDAVHIPLASLVENTLCLTFNGLSKTYRLAGFRSGWMMMTGTKKQAQSYCEGLEMLASMRLCANAPAMLAVQTALGGRQSIEDLILPGGRLIEQRDLAYDMLTSIPGVSCVKPKSAMYLFPKLDPEMYPIADDEQLVLDFLKQQRVLLVQGSAFNLDDTQHLRIVFLPDKAQLVESLTRLATFLDNIRK
;
A
#
# COMPACT_ATOMS: atom_id res chain seq x y z
N ALA A 1 -0.33 1.72 -5.42
CA ALA A 1 -0.84 2.01 -6.76
C ALA A 1 -0.63 0.81 -7.68
N VAL A 2 -1.45 0.68 -8.71
CA VAL A 2 -1.24 -0.26 -9.81
C VAL A 2 -0.66 0.53 -10.98
N TYR A 3 0.53 0.17 -11.41
CA TYR A 3 1.19 0.84 -12.53
C TYR A 3 0.87 0.14 -13.85
N SER A 4 0.78 0.92 -14.94
CA SER A 4 0.64 0.35 -16.28
C SER A 4 1.93 -0.37 -16.70
N GLU A 5 1.81 -1.33 -17.61
CA GLU A 5 2.98 -2.03 -18.17
C GLU A 5 3.97 -1.04 -18.81
N GLN A 6 3.45 -0.02 -19.49
CA GLN A 6 4.28 1.04 -20.08
C GLN A 6 5.12 1.77 -19.02
N THR A 7 4.50 2.12 -17.89
CA THR A 7 5.20 2.80 -16.78
C THR A 7 6.27 1.88 -16.18
N LEU A 8 5.94 0.60 -15.96
CA LEU A 8 6.88 -0.37 -15.42
C LEU A 8 8.07 -0.61 -16.35
N LYS A 9 7.83 -0.74 -17.67
CA LYS A 9 8.90 -0.84 -18.68
C LYS A 9 9.79 0.40 -18.70
N ALA A 10 9.22 1.60 -18.56
CA ALA A 10 10.00 2.83 -18.48
C ALA A 10 10.88 2.88 -17.21
N LEU A 11 10.35 2.44 -16.07
CA LEU A 11 11.12 2.32 -14.82
C LEU A 11 12.28 1.32 -14.95
N VAL A 12 12.03 0.15 -15.55
CA VAL A 12 13.07 -0.86 -15.81
C VAL A 12 14.16 -0.29 -16.72
N ALA A 13 13.80 0.38 -17.82
CA ALA A 13 14.77 1.00 -18.73
C ALA A 13 15.63 2.06 -18.03
N LEU A 14 15.06 2.86 -17.12
CA LEU A 14 15.82 3.81 -16.31
C LEU A 14 16.77 3.09 -15.33
N ALA A 15 16.29 2.04 -14.69
CA ALA A 15 17.12 1.24 -13.78
C ALA A 15 18.31 0.62 -14.50
N GLU A 16 18.10 0.05 -15.68
CA GLU A 16 19.17 -0.51 -16.51
C GLU A 16 20.16 0.57 -16.97
N LYS A 17 19.64 1.71 -17.47
CA LYS A 17 20.48 2.83 -17.92
C LYS A 17 21.41 3.38 -16.84
N HIS A 18 20.95 3.38 -15.59
CA HIS A 18 21.68 3.97 -14.46
C HIS A 18 22.28 2.93 -13.52
N ASN A 19 22.31 1.64 -13.91
CA ASN A 19 22.80 0.52 -13.09
C ASN A 19 22.20 0.49 -11.68
N LEU A 20 20.88 0.69 -11.57
CA LEU A 20 20.18 0.69 -10.30
C LEU A 20 19.73 -0.71 -9.92
N VAL A 21 19.76 -1.02 -8.63
CA VAL A 21 19.06 -2.18 -8.09
C VAL A 21 17.60 -1.81 -7.83
N VAL A 22 16.68 -2.63 -8.26
CA VAL A 22 15.24 -2.39 -8.10
C VAL A 22 14.72 -3.18 -6.89
N PHE A 23 14.02 -2.48 -6.01
CA PHE A 23 13.28 -3.08 -4.89
C PHE A 23 11.78 -2.98 -5.19
N ALA A 24 11.13 -4.11 -5.46
CA ALA A 24 9.72 -4.20 -5.75
C ALA A 24 8.97 -4.76 -4.53
N ASP A 25 8.28 -3.90 -3.78
CA ASP A 25 7.39 -4.32 -2.71
C ASP A 25 6.02 -4.65 -3.29
N GLU A 26 5.74 -5.95 -3.45
CA GLU A 26 4.53 -6.48 -4.06
C GLU A 26 3.58 -7.11 -3.03
N ILE A 27 3.63 -6.64 -1.77
CA ILE A 27 2.83 -7.19 -0.66
C ILE A 27 1.31 -7.10 -0.90
N TYR A 28 0.85 -6.26 -1.84
CA TYR A 28 -0.55 -6.07 -2.22
C TYR A 28 -0.90 -6.63 -3.60
N ASP A 29 -0.08 -7.49 -4.17
CA ASP A 29 -0.18 -8.04 -5.54
C ASP A 29 -1.55 -8.62 -5.90
N ARG A 30 -2.27 -9.18 -4.92
CA ARG A 30 -3.59 -9.81 -5.10
C ARG A 30 -4.75 -9.00 -4.50
N ILE A 31 -4.48 -7.85 -3.89
CA ILE A 31 -5.53 -6.96 -3.41
C ILE A 31 -5.77 -5.90 -4.49
N ILE A 32 -6.41 -6.33 -5.56
CA ILE A 32 -6.62 -5.56 -6.77
C ILE A 32 -8.13 -5.44 -7.00
N TYR A 33 -8.58 -4.25 -7.39
CA TYR A 33 -9.99 -3.94 -7.57
C TYR A 33 -10.31 -3.62 -9.03
N ASP A 34 -11.56 -3.84 -9.39
CA ASP A 34 -12.12 -3.54 -10.69
C ASP A 34 -11.35 -4.31 -11.80
N ASP A 35 -11.08 -3.68 -12.92
CA ASP A 35 -10.37 -4.26 -14.07
C ASP A 35 -8.84 -4.06 -14.01
N ALA A 36 -8.31 -3.64 -12.85
CA ALA A 36 -6.88 -3.43 -12.71
C ALA A 36 -6.12 -4.77 -12.72
N VAL A 37 -4.95 -4.78 -13.34
CA VAL A 37 -4.08 -5.95 -13.43
C VAL A 37 -2.73 -5.63 -12.82
N HIS A 38 -2.31 -6.44 -11.87
CA HIS A 38 -0.94 -6.39 -11.35
C HIS A 38 0.01 -7.10 -12.31
N ILE A 39 1.10 -6.43 -12.64
CA ILE A 39 2.19 -7.00 -13.44
C ILE A 39 3.41 -7.09 -12.53
N PRO A 40 3.89 -8.29 -12.21
CA PRO A 40 5.09 -8.46 -11.40
C PRO A 40 6.29 -7.80 -12.09
N LEU A 41 6.98 -6.91 -11.40
CA LEU A 41 8.12 -6.20 -11.99
C LEU A 41 9.25 -7.16 -12.40
N ALA A 42 9.40 -8.25 -11.65
CA ALA A 42 10.32 -9.33 -11.95
C ALA A 42 10.16 -9.94 -13.36
N SER A 43 8.94 -9.89 -13.93
CA SER A 43 8.67 -10.42 -15.28
C SER A 43 9.15 -9.50 -16.41
N LEU A 44 9.53 -8.27 -16.09
CA LEU A 44 9.95 -7.27 -17.05
C LEU A 44 11.46 -6.95 -16.96
N VAL A 45 12.14 -7.47 -15.95
CA VAL A 45 13.56 -7.16 -15.68
C VAL A 45 14.46 -8.23 -16.28
N GLU A 46 15.42 -7.79 -17.11
CA GLU A 46 16.42 -8.67 -17.74
C GLU A 46 17.85 -8.30 -17.35
N ASN A 47 18.23 -7.02 -17.47
CA ASN A 47 19.61 -6.56 -17.42
C ASN A 47 19.98 -5.78 -16.15
N THR A 48 19.11 -5.76 -15.16
CA THR A 48 19.43 -5.20 -13.83
C THR A 48 18.98 -6.17 -12.72
N LEU A 49 19.45 -5.97 -11.49
CA LEU A 49 19.02 -6.79 -10.35
C LEU A 49 17.69 -6.26 -9.83
N CYS A 50 16.71 -7.15 -9.71
CA CYS A 50 15.43 -6.87 -9.06
C CYS A 50 15.25 -7.79 -7.85
N LEU A 51 14.90 -7.17 -6.72
CA LEU A 51 14.55 -7.80 -5.46
C LEU A 51 13.05 -7.61 -5.24
N THR A 52 12.28 -8.67 -5.41
CA THR A 52 10.82 -8.65 -5.20
C THR A 52 10.51 -9.15 -3.80
N PHE A 53 9.77 -8.36 -3.04
CA PHE A 53 9.35 -8.66 -1.68
C PHE A 53 7.85 -8.96 -1.63
N ASN A 54 7.49 -10.02 -0.92
CA ASN A 54 6.10 -10.38 -0.66
C ASN A 54 6.00 -11.16 0.66
N GLY A 55 4.80 -11.49 1.11
CA GLY A 55 4.64 -12.20 2.39
C GLY A 55 3.19 -12.51 2.75
N LEU A 56 3.04 -13.16 3.88
CA LEU A 56 1.74 -13.60 4.39
C LEU A 56 0.87 -12.49 4.99
N SER A 57 1.44 -11.31 5.23
CA SER A 57 0.82 -10.29 6.08
C SER A 57 -0.46 -9.67 5.51
N LYS A 58 -0.56 -9.47 4.21
CA LYS A 58 -1.66 -8.69 3.59
C LYS A 58 -2.63 -9.59 2.83
N THR A 59 -2.24 -10.08 1.67
CA THR A 59 -3.05 -10.96 0.83
C THR A 59 -3.61 -12.15 1.60
N TYR A 60 -2.80 -12.77 2.46
CA TYR A 60 -3.18 -13.95 3.22
C TYR A 60 -3.73 -13.63 4.62
N ARG A 61 -3.76 -12.34 5.03
CA ARG A 61 -4.28 -11.88 6.34
C ARG A 61 -3.59 -12.50 7.55
N LEU A 62 -2.34 -12.93 7.39
CA LEU A 62 -1.53 -13.60 8.41
C LEU A 62 -0.39 -12.69 8.91
N ALA A 63 -0.71 -11.41 9.17
CA ALA A 63 0.28 -10.43 9.62
C ALA A 63 1.01 -10.87 10.91
N GLY A 64 0.33 -11.60 11.79
CA GLY A 64 0.90 -12.14 13.03
C GLY A 64 1.89 -13.29 12.83
N PHE A 65 1.91 -13.94 11.68
CA PHE A 65 2.86 -15.01 11.37
C PHE A 65 4.28 -14.52 11.13
N ARG A 66 4.45 -13.22 10.87
CA ARG A 66 5.76 -12.58 10.66
C ARG A 66 6.61 -13.31 9.63
N SER A 67 6.02 -13.72 8.50
CA SER A 67 6.69 -14.46 7.43
C SER A 67 6.50 -13.77 6.08
N GLY A 68 7.57 -13.72 5.32
CA GLY A 68 7.63 -13.20 3.98
C GLY A 68 8.81 -13.80 3.22
N TRP A 69 8.93 -13.47 1.97
CA TRP A 69 9.98 -13.95 1.08
C TRP A 69 10.48 -12.83 0.18
N MET A 70 11.68 -13.03 -0.29
CA MET A 70 12.33 -12.18 -1.28
C MET A 70 12.80 -13.06 -2.45
N MET A 71 12.55 -12.60 -3.67
CA MET A 71 13.08 -13.24 -4.89
C MET A 71 14.06 -12.31 -5.56
N MET A 72 15.15 -12.87 -6.07
CA MET A 72 16.14 -12.15 -6.86
C MET A 72 16.03 -12.55 -8.33
N THR A 73 15.72 -11.60 -9.20
CA THR A 73 15.59 -11.80 -10.65
C THR A 73 16.47 -10.83 -11.43
N GLY A 74 16.57 -11.03 -12.74
CA GLY A 74 17.45 -10.25 -13.61
C GLY A 74 18.91 -10.69 -13.53
N THR A 75 19.83 -9.82 -13.96
CA THR A 75 21.26 -10.17 -13.99
C THR A 75 21.89 -10.11 -12.61
N LYS A 76 22.43 -11.26 -12.17
CA LYS A 76 23.15 -11.39 -10.90
C LYS A 76 24.65 -11.18 -11.04
N LYS A 77 25.18 -11.26 -12.27
CA LYS A 77 26.64 -11.25 -12.51
C LYS A 77 27.31 -9.95 -12.05
N GLN A 78 26.65 -8.81 -12.26
CA GLN A 78 27.18 -7.50 -11.84
C GLN A 78 26.96 -7.21 -10.36
N ALA A 79 26.06 -7.94 -9.71
CA ALA A 79 25.69 -7.78 -8.31
C ALA A 79 26.05 -8.99 -7.45
N GLN A 80 26.99 -9.82 -7.88
CA GLN A 80 27.32 -11.08 -7.22
C GLN A 80 27.69 -10.86 -5.74
N SER A 81 28.57 -9.93 -5.44
CA SER A 81 28.97 -9.64 -4.05
C SER A 81 27.81 -9.15 -3.18
N TYR A 82 26.84 -8.44 -3.77
CA TYR A 82 25.62 -8.02 -3.07
C TYR A 82 24.73 -9.23 -2.76
N CYS A 83 24.54 -10.14 -3.72
CA CYS A 83 23.80 -11.38 -3.53
C CYS A 83 24.44 -12.27 -2.45
N GLU A 84 25.76 -12.43 -2.49
CA GLU A 84 26.52 -13.16 -1.47
C GLU A 84 26.38 -12.52 -0.07
N GLY A 85 26.36 -11.18 0.01
CA GLY A 85 26.10 -10.47 1.25
C GLY A 85 24.70 -10.74 1.81
N LEU A 86 23.68 -10.80 0.95
CA LEU A 86 22.30 -11.16 1.35
C LEU A 86 22.22 -12.60 1.85
N GLU A 87 22.89 -13.55 1.17
CA GLU A 87 22.95 -14.95 1.60
C GLU A 87 23.68 -15.09 2.93
N MET A 88 24.74 -14.32 3.14
CA MET A 88 25.46 -14.28 4.42
C MET A 88 24.55 -13.76 5.54
N LEU A 89 23.82 -12.65 5.33
CA LEU A 89 22.85 -12.12 6.29
C LEU A 89 21.75 -13.14 6.62
N ALA A 90 21.23 -13.84 5.62
CA ALA A 90 20.26 -14.89 5.81
C ALA A 90 20.84 -16.04 6.65
N SER A 91 22.07 -16.45 6.40
CA SER A 91 22.79 -17.48 7.15
C SER A 91 23.04 -17.06 8.61
N MET A 92 23.39 -15.79 8.85
CA MET A 92 23.55 -15.24 10.20
C MET A 92 22.23 -15.21 10.98
N ARG A 93 21.12 -14.96 10.29
CA ARG A 93 19.77 -14.99 10.85
C ARG A 93 19.37 -16.40 11.29
N LEU A 94 19.92 -17.45 10.67
CA LEU A 94 19.62 -18.86 10.85
C LEU A 94 18.20 -19.19 10.38
N CYS A 95 17.32 -19.59 11.30
CA CYS A 95 15.96 -20.00 10.95
C CYS A 95 14.97 -18.83 11.08
N ALA A 96 14.11 -18.65 10.09
CA ALA A 96 12.90 -17.89 10.25
C ALA A 96 11.88 -18.64 11.13
N ASN A 97 10.70 -18.07 11.34
CA ASN A 97 9.62 -18.72 12.07
C ASN A 97 9.17 -19.99 11.32
N ALA A 98 9.65 -21.17 11.74
CA ALA A 98 9.43 -22.43 11.05
C ALA A 98 7.94 -22.79 10.86
N PRO A 99 7.04 -22.67 11.86
CA PRO A 99 5.61 -22.88 11.65
C PRO A 99 5.01 -21.97 10.56
N ALA A 100 5.42 -20.70 10.54
CA ALA A 100 4.95 -19.77 9.51
C ALA A 100 5.51 -20.08 8.11
N MET A 101 6.75 -20.57 8.01
CA MET A 101 7.34 -21.01 6.75
C MET A 101 6.58 -22.20 6.13
N LEU A 102 6.15 -23.16 6.95
CA LEU A 102 5.33 -24.27 6.48
C LEU A 102 3.97 -23.81 5.96
N ALA A 103 3.42 -22.73 6.50
CA ALA A 103 2.17 -22.15 6.01
C ALA A 103 2.31 -21.47 4.63
N VAL A 104 3.51 -21.04 4.22
CA VAL A 104 3.72 -20.34 2.93
C VAL A 104 3.29 -21.20 1.76
N GLN A 105 3.68 -22.47 1.73
CA GLN A 105 3.32 -23.38 0.64
C GLN A 105 1.80 -23.53 0.52
N THR A 106 1.11 -23.72 1.65
CA THR A 106 -0.36 -23.83 1.67
C THR A 106 -1.02 -22.50 1.25
N ALA A 107 -0.50 -21.37 1.69
CA ALA A 107 -1.00 -20.05 1.32
C ALA A 107 -0.87 -19.79 -0.19
N LEU A 108 0.27 -20.13 -0.79
CA LEU A 108 0.52 -19.94 -2.22
C LEU A 108 -0.28 -20.89 -3.11
N GLY A 109 -0.36 -22.17 -2.73
CA GLY A 109 -1.01 -23.24 -3.53
C GLY A 109 -2.48 -23.47 -3.20
N GLY A 110 -2.99 -22.91 -2.11
CA GLY A 110 -4.37 -23.11 -1.68
C GLY A 110 -5.37 -22.14 -2.31
N ARG A 111 -6.64 -22.24 -1.86
CA ARG A 111 -7.69 -21.30 -2.27
C ARG A 111 -7.31 -19.88 -1.86
N GLN A 112 -7.44 -18.95 -2.79
CA GLN A 112 -7.13 -17.54 -2.58
C GLN A 112 -8.36 -16.81 -2.00
N SER A 113 -8.58 -16.96 -0.70
CA SER A 113 -9.76 -16.40 0.00
C SER A 113 -9.79 -14.85 0.03
N ILE A 114 -8.75 -14.18 -0.42
CA ILE A 114 -8.76 -12.72 -0.61
C ILE A 114 -9.74 -12.32 -1.72
N GLU A 115 -9.97 -13.18 -2.71
CA GLU A 115 -10.91 -12.95 -3.81
C GLU A 115 -12.33 -12.70 -3.30
N ASP A 116 -12.76 -13.42 -2.26
CA ASP A 116 -14.08 -13.24 -1.63
C ASP A 116 -14.27 -11.81 -1.06
N LEU A 117 -13.17 -11.06 -0.85
CA LEU A 117 -13.21 -9.73 -0.25
C LEU A 117 -13.11 -8.59 -1.27
N ILE A 118 -12.50 -8.86 -2.42
CA ILE A 118 -12.20 -7.85 -3.44
C ILE A 118 -13.13 -7.88 -4.65
N LEU A 119 -13.84 -8.99 -4.87
CA LEU A 119 -14.84 -9.11 -5.92
C LEU A 119 -16.14 -8.39 -5.57
N PRO A 120 -17.03 -8.11 -6.54
CA PRO A 120 -18.33 -7.50 -6.28
C PRO A 120 -19.12 -8.22 -5.17
N GLY A 121 -19.59 -7.47 -4.18
CA GLY A 121 -20.21 -7.99 -2.97
C GLY A 121 -19.22 -8.35 -1.85
N GLY A 122 -17.93 -8.27 -2.11
CA GLY A 122 -16.89 -8.48 -1.11
C GLY A 122 -16.71 -7.29 -0.18
N ARG A 123 -16.31 -7.57 1.05
CA ARG A 123 -16.22 -6.56 2.10
C ARG A 123 -15.26 -5.41 1.76
N LEU A 124 -14.08 -5.71 1.20
CA LEU A 124 -13.07 -4.67 0.95
C LEU A 124 -13.47 -3.73 -0.18
N ILE A 125 -14.04 -4.26 -1.27
CA ILE A 125 -14.48 -3.41 -2.38
C ILE A 125 -15.64 -2.51 -1.94
N GLU A 126 -16.59 -3.03 -1.16
CA GLU A 126 -17.71 -2.24 -0.65
C GLU A 126 -17.27 -1.16 0.36
N GLN A 127 -16.30 -1.47 1.22
CA GLN A 127 -15.74 -0.49 2.16
C GLN A 127 -14.91 0.58 1.44
N ARG A 128 -14.15 0.20 0.41
CA ARG A 128 -13.44 1.14 -0.46
C ARG A 128 -14.39 2.14 -1.11
N ASP A 129 -15.45 1.62 -1.72
CA ASP A 129 -16.40 2.43 -2.47
C ASP A 129 -17.14 3.37 -1.55
N LEU A 130 -17.66 2.87 -0.43
CA LEU A 130 -18.31 3.67 0.60
C LEU A 130 -17.39 4.81 1.11
N ALA A 131 -16.16 4.47 1.46
CA ALA A 131 -15.23 5.46 2.00
C ALA A 131 -14.81 6.50 0.93
N TYR A 132 -14.63 6.07 -0.32
CA TYR A 132 -14.34 6.96 -1.44
C TYR A 132 -15.49 7.95 -1.68
N ASP A 133 -16.74 7.45 -1.76
CA ASP A 133 -17.91 8.27 -2.02
C ASP A 133 -18.14 9.29 -0.88
N MET A 134 -18.00 8.85 0.37
CA MET A 134 -18.12 9.75 1.53
C MET A 134 -17.05 10.85 1.52
N LEU A 135 -15.79 10.49 1.25
CA LEU A 135 -14.68 11.47 1.23
C LEU A 135 -14.86 12.50 0.11
N THR A 136 -15.19 12.03 -1.08
CA THR A 136 -15.36 12.92 -2.25
C THR A 136 -16.64 13.75 -2.19
N SER A 137 -17.57 13.43 -1.29
CA SER A 137 -18.73 14.28 -1.00
C SER A 137 -18.42 15.47 -0.10
N ILE A 138 -17.26 15.46 0.58
CA ILE A 138 -16.86 16.60 1.45
C ILE A 138 -16.36 17.74 0.54
N PRO A 139 -16.90 18.97 0.67
CA PRO A 139 -16.44 20.09 -0.13
C PRO A 139 -14.94 20.32 -0.01
N GLY A 140 -14.24 20.50 -1.14
CA GLY A 140 -12.80 20.73 -1.17
C GLY A 140 -11.95 19.47 -0.90
N VAL A 141 -12.55 18.28 -0.86
CA VAL A 141 -11.83 17.01 -0.76
C VAL A 141 -11.85 16.28 -2.09
N SER A 142 -10.69 15.97 -2.61
CA SER A 142 -10.51 15.15 -3.81
C SER A 142 -9.75 13.87 -3.48
N CYS A 143 -10.01 12.80 -4.21
CA CYS A 143 -9.31 11.54 -4.02
C CYS A 143 -9.27 10.75 -5.32
N VAL A 144 -8.15 10.11 -5.60
CA VAL A 144 -8.07 9.09 -6.66
C VAL A 144 -8.60 7.78 -6.10
N LYS A 145 -9.61 7.18 -6.76
CA LYS A 145 -10.15 5.88 -6.34
C LYS A 145 -9.06 4.81 -6.43
N PRO A 146 -8.72 4.14 -5.33
CA PRO A 146 -7.63 3.18 -5.34
C PRO A 146 -8.00 1.93 -6.12
N LYS A 147 -7.07 1.49 -6.97
CA LYS A 147 -7.17 0.24 -7.75
C LYS A 147 -6.52 -0.95 -7.06
N SER A 148 -5.87 -0.74 -5.92
CA SER A 148 -5.27 -1.81 -5.10
C SER A 148 -5.10 -1.38 -3.65
N ALA A 149 -4.66 -2.34 -2.82
CA ALA A 149 -4.39 -2.18 -1.40
C ALA A 149 -5.64 -1.82 -0.59
N MET A 150 -5.51 -1.08 0.50
CA MET A 150 -6.60 -0.80 1.45
C MET A 150 -6.55 0.63 1.99
N TYR A 151 -6.03 1.55 1.18
CA TYR A 151 -5.80 2.94 1.56
C TYR A 151 -6.43 3.90 0.56
N LEU A 152 -7.02 4.97 1.11
CA LEU A 152 -7.39 6.19 0.39
C LEU A 152 -6.37 7.28 0.74
N PHE A 153 -6.07 8.14 -0.21
CA PHE A 153 -5.13 9.23 -0.05
C PHE A 153 -5.74 10.54 -0.54
N PRO A 154 -6.77 11.05 0.18
CA PRO A 154 -7.45 12.27 -0.18
C PRO A 154 -6.54 13.48 -0.08
N LYS A 155 -6.78 14.44 -0.97
CA LYS A 155 -6.19 15.77 -0.98
C LYS A 155 -7.24 16.79 -0.55
N LEU A 156 -6.87 17.67 0.36
CA LEU A 156 -7.63 18.82 0.80
C LEU A 156 -7.26 20.03 -0.08
N ASP A 157 -8.26 20.80 -0.53
CA ASP A 157 -8.03 22.01 -1.31
C ASP A 157 -7.39 23.11 -0.42
N PRO A 158 -6.18 23.59 -0.75
CA PRO A 158 -5.49 24.58 0.07
C PRO A 158 -6.21 25.95 0.15
N GLU A 159 -7.09 26.27 -0.81
CA GLU A 159 -7.88 27.48 -0.74
C GLU A 159 -8.98 27.40 0.32
N MET A 160 -9.56 26.20 0.49
CA MET A 160 -10.59 25.92 1.47
C MET A 160 -10.02 25.50 2.83
N TYR A 161 -8.90 24.77 2.82
CA TYR A 161 -8.23 24.23 4.00
C TYR A 161 -6.76 24.67 4.03
N PRO A 162 -6.43 25.85 4.54
CA PRO A 162 -5.07 26.35 4.59
C PRO A 162 -4.26 25.66 5.71
N ILE A 163 -3.84 24.44 5.48
CA ILE A 163 -3.12 23.61 6.46
C ILE A 163 -1.63 23.91 6.36
N ALA A 164 -1.07 24.52 7.38
CA ALA A 164 0.35 24.78 7.48
C ALA A 164 1.15 23.59 8.03
N ASP A 165 0.49 22.79 8.88
CA ASP A 165 1.08 21.64 9.57
C ASP A 165 0.05 20.50 9.61
N ASP A 166 0.28 19.47 8.82
CA ASP A 166 -0.62 18.33 8.70
C ASP A 166 -0.47 17.33 9.87
N GLU A 167 0.67 17.32 10.55
CA GLU A 167 0.85 16.55 11.78
C GLU A 167 -0.01 17.13 12.90
N GLN A 168 0.00 18.46 13.06
CA GLN A 168 -0.86 19.14 14.03
C GLN A 168 -2.34 18.93 13.69
N LEU A 169 -2.73 19.00 12.41
CA LEU A 169 -4.10 18.70 11.96
C LEU A 169 -4.57 17.31 12.42
N VAL A 170 -3.76 16.27 12.16
CA VAL A 170 -4.07 14.90 12.54
C VAL A 170 -4.12 14.74 14.06
N LEU A 171 -3.23 15.40 14.78
CA LEU A 171 -3.22 15.39 16.25
C LEU A 171 -4.48 16.04 16.83
N ASP A 172 -4.91 17.17 16.28
CA ASP A 172 -6.12 17.87 16.72
C ASP A 172 -7.37 17.05 16.40
N PHE A 173 -7.42 16.44 15.22
CA PHE A 173 -8.48 15.50 14.86
C PHE A 173 -8.55 14.32 15.83
N LEU A 174 -7.41 13.71 16.15
CA LEU A 174 -7.33 12.61 17.13
C LEU A 174 -7.83 13.03 18.51
N LYS A 175 -7.41 14.19 18.99
CA LYS A 175 -7.83 14.72 20.31
C LYS A 175 -9.34 15.01 20.37
N GLN A 176 -9.88 15.62 19.33
CA GLN A 176 -11.27 16.06 19.29
C GLN A 176 -12.25 14.94 18.94
N GLN A 177 -11.87 14.10 17.96
CA GLN A 177 -12.78 13.13 17.36
C GLN A 177 -12.48 11.67 17.74
N ARG A 178 -11.34 11.41 18.40
CA ARG A 178 -10.89 10.06 18.80
C ARG A 178 -10.73 9.10 17.62
N VAL A 179 -10.36 9.64 16.45
CA VAL A 179 -10.08 8.88 15.23
C VAL A 179 -8.65 9.19 14.79
N LEU A 180 -7.86 8.15 14.52
CA LEU A 180 -6.48 8.28 14.07
C LEU A 180 -6.40 8.23 12.54
N LEU A 181 -5.77 9.23 11.96
CA LEU A 181 -5.35 9.28 10.55
C LEU A 181 -3.82 9.36 10.47
N VAL A 182 -3.30 9.35 9.25
CA VAL A 182 -1.87 9.59 9.01
C VAL A 182 -1.74 10.75 8.05
N GLN A 183 -0.90 11.70 8.39
CA GLN A 183 -0.60 12.89 7.57
C GLN A 183 0.21 12.51 6.32
N GLY A 184 0.09 13.30 5.26
CA GLY A 184 0.81 13.10 4.00
C GLY A 184 2.31 13.27 4.13
N SER A 185 2.76 14.22 4.95
CA SER A 185 4.18 14.48 5.21
C SER A 185 4.93 13.27 5.78
N ALA A 186 4.24 12.33 6.46
CA ALA A 186 4.81 11.06 6.90
C ALA A 186 5.29 10.16 5.72
N PHE A 187 4.92 10.49 4.49
CA PHE A 187 5.33 9.79 3.26
C PHE A 187 6.31 10.63 2.42
N ASN A 188 7.03 11.55 3.02
CA ASN A 188 7.96 12.46 2.37
C ASN A 188 7.30 13.31 1.26
N LEU A 189 6.04 13.69 1.45
CA LEU A 189 5.42 14.70 0.61
C LEU A 189 5.80 16.10 1.10
N ASP A 190 6.11 16.97 0.15
CA ASP A 190 6.43 18.36 0.45
C ASP A 190 5.17 19.21 0.74
N ASP A 191 3.97 18.71 0.37
CA ASP A 191 2.72 19.38 0.66
C ASP A 191 2.05 18.82 1.92
N THR A 192 1.32 19.70 2.63
CA THR A 192 0.59 19.39 3.87
C THR A 192 -0.89 19.09 3.62
N GLN A 193 -1.29 18.84 2.37
CA GLN A 193 -2.69 18.77 1.97
C GLN A 193 -3.24 17.35 1.90
N HIS A 194 -2.42 16.33 2.17
CA HIS A 194 -2.84 14.94 2.02
C HIS A 194 -2.99 14.22 3.35
N LEU A 195 -3.95 13.29 3.37
CA LEU A 195 -4.18 12.39 4.50
C LEU A 195 -4.21 10.94 3.99
N ARG A 196 -3.71 9.98 4.79
CA ARG A 196 -3.92 8.56 4.51
C ARG A 196 -5.01 8.00 5.40
N ILE A 197 -5.99 7.34 4.77
CA ILE A 197 -7.13 6.72 5.41
C ILE A 197 -7.16 5.24 5.06
N VAL A 198 -7.38 4.39 6.06
CA VAL A 198 -7.54 2.94 5.90
C VAL A 198 -9.02 2.61 5.89
N PHE A 199 -9.50 1.85 4.89
CA PHE A 199 -10.90 1.42 4.81
C PHE A 199 -11.14 -0.01 5.32
N LEU A 200 -10.34 -0.46 6.29
CA LEU A 200 -10.48 -1.79 6.92
C LEU A 200 -11.55 -1.90 8.03
N PRO A 201 -11.92 -0.84 8.77
CA PRO A 201 -13.00 -0.92 9.73
C PRO A 201 -14.31 -1.37 9.09
N ASP A 202 -15.22 -1.92 9.86
CA ASP A 202 -16.56 -2.25 9.32
C ASP A 202 -17.31 -0.99 8.84
N LYS A 203 -18.37 -1.19 8.06
CA LYS A 203 -19.10 -0.09 7.42
C LYS A 203 -19.65 0.92 8.43
N ALA A 204 -20.12 0.48 9.59
CA ALA A 204 -20.67 1.38 10.60
C ALA A 204 -19.58 2.27 11.20
N GLN A 205 -18.44 1.69 11.54
CA GLN A 205 -17.28 2.43 12.04
C GLN A 205 -16.70 3.37 10.98
N LEU A 206 -16.67 2.97 9.71
CA LEU A 206 -16.23 3.83 8.60
C LEU A 206 -17.15 5.04 8.46
N VAL A 207 -18.46 4.82 8.40
CA VAL A 207 -19.45 5.90 8.31
C VAL A 207 -19.28 6.87 9.49
N GLU A 208 -19.19 6.36 10.70
CA GLU A 208 -19.00 7.20 11.89
C GLU A 208 -17.71 8.00 11.81
N SER A 209 -16.59 7.35 11.50
CA SER A 209 -15.27 8.01 11.45
C SER A 209 -15.20 9.08 10.35
N LEU A 210 -15.75 8.80 9.18
CA LEU A 210 -15.76 9.74 8.06
C LEU A 210 -16.76 10.88 8.27
N THR A 211 -17.87 10.64 8.95
CA THR A 211 -18.81 11.72 9.38
C THR A 211 -18.14 12.66 10.37
N ARG A 212 -17.38 12.13 11.34
CA ARG A 212 -16.58 12.93 12.26
C ARG A 212 -15.52 13.75 11.53
N LEU A 213 -14.86 13.15 10.50
CA LEU A 213 -13.90 13.88 9.67
C LEU A 213 -14.57 15.01 8.89
N ALA A 214 -15.73 14.76 8.27
CA ALA A 214 -16.48 15.78 7.56
C ALA A 214 -16.86 16.95 8.47
N THR A 215 -17.38 16.66 9.67
CA THR A 215 -17.72 17.69 10.68
C THR A 215 -16.49 18.47 11.12
N PHE A 216 -15.37 17.80 11.36
CA PHE A 216 -14.12 18.46 11.77
C PHE A 216 -13.59 19.37 10.66
N LEU A 217 -13.59 18.93 9.42
CA LEU A 217 -13.17 19.71 8.26
C LEU A 217 -14.10 20.92 8.03
N ASP A 218 -15.40 20.75 8.22
CA ASP A 218 -16.37 21.87 8.09
C ASP A 218 -16.09 22.98 9.10
N ASN A 219 -15.66 22.65 10.31
CA ASN A 219 -15.31 23.63 11.36
C ASN A 219 -14.02 24.41 11.08
N ILE A 220 -13.11 23.89 10.26
CA ILE A 220 -11.83 24.56 9.93
C ILE A 220 -11.79 25.12 8.50
N ARG A 221 -12.86 24.90 7.75
CA ARG A 221 -13.01 25.41 6.38
C ARG A 221 -13.18 26.94 6.41
N LYS A 222 -12.49 27.62 5.47
CA LYS A 222 -12.67 29.07 5.22
C LYS A 222 -13.97 29.38 4.52
#